data_d9413fe304a567dfc08ff1cb2ad3bdcb
#
_entry.id   d9413fe304a567dfc08ff1cb2ad3bdcb
#
_cell.length_a   1.000
_cell.length_b   1.000
_cell.length_c   1.000
_cell.angle_alpha   90.00
_cell.angle_beta   90.00
_cell.angle_gamma   90.00
#
_symmetry.space_group_name_H-M   'P 1'
#
loop_
_entity.id
_entity.type
_entity.pdbx_description
1 polymer ?
#
loop_
_entity_poly.entity_id
_entity_poly.type
_entity_poly.pdbx_seq_one_letter_code
_entity_poly.pdbx_strand_id
1 'polypeptide(L)'
;KIPDQPSPQWAWPTSGRVSDASMAPESFTLLWQRSILQSLRTSIRSTQRDLRRARRGGQLDEQTSEHADRLAGRLDELMEHFERLRQQKLDAQRIRVHGDLHLGQILWTGHDIVFIDFEGEPGAPMAQRRIKRSPLADVAGLLRSFDYAGRVAVHTAVERGRVHDLDDLGAWRERWTRQNQDALLDSYFEHMDGSNLIPSEDQDRRLLVGIYAATKALYEVRYELANRPEWATWPMTAIDAMLPESGAGQ
;
A
#
# COMPACT_ATOMS: atom_id res chain seq x y z
N LYS A 1 -13.27 37.37 22.69
CA LYS A 1 -14.02 37.54 21.41
C LYS A 1 -12.99 37.86 20.34
N ILE A 2 -12.74 36.89 19.47
CA ILE A 2 -11.97 37.07 18.24
C ILE A 2 -12.90 37.77 17.26
N PRO A 3 -12.48 38.84 16.57
CA PRO A 3 -13.31 39.52 15.59
C PRO A 3 -13.59 38.57 14.41
N ASP A 4 -14.81 38.62 13.87
CA ASP A 4 -15.20 37.93 12.65
C ASP A 4 -14.23 38.32 11.53
N GLN A 5 -13.42 37.37 11.09
CA GLN A 5 -12.60 37.50 9.89
C GLN A 5 -13.50 37.23 8.67
N PRO A 6 -13.49 38.07 7.65
CA PRO A 6 -14.21 37.80 6.42
C PRO A 6 -13.67 36.52 5.78
N SER A 7 -14.56 35.65 5.32
CA SER A 7 -14.23 34.44 4.61
C SER A 7 -13.27 34.72 3.45
N PRO A 8 -12.20 33.93 3.25
CA PRO A 8 -11.25 34.15 2.18
C PRO A 8 -11.94 34.12 0.82
N GLN A 9 -11.56 35.05 -0.09
CA GLN A 9 -12.14 35.19 -1.43
C GLN A 9 -11.87 34.00 -2.39
N TRP A 10 -11.20 32.96 -1.92
CA TRP A 10 -10.96 31.70 -2.67
C TRP A 10 -11.92 30.56 -2.30
N ALA A 11 -13.03 30.87 -1.62
CA ALA A 11 -14.10 29.87 -1.44
C ALA A 11 -14.55 29.36 -2.82
N TRP A 12 -14.43 28.06 -3.05
CA TRP A 12 -14.91 27.39 -4.26
C TRP A 12 -16.33 27.85 -4.59
N PRO A 13 -16.66 28.11 -5.86
CA PRO A 13 -18.01 28.49 -6.22
C PRO A 13 -18.97 27.36 -5.80
N THR A 14 -19.82 27.64 -4.83
CA THR A 14 -20.86 26.71 -4.31
C THR A 14 -21.99 26.49 -5.31
N SER A 15 -21.89 26.96 -6.54
CA SER A 15 -22.92 26.93 -7.57
C SER A 15 -22.60 26.05 -8.80
N GLY A 16 -21.63 25.15 -8.70
CA GLY A 16 -21.52 24.02 -9.64
C GLY A 16 -22.02 22.75 -8.95
N ARG A 17 -23.25 22.33 -9.14
CA ARG A 17 -23.68 20.97 -8.81
C ARG A 17 -22.83 20.00 -9.64
N VAL A 18 -21.66 19.62 -9.15
CA VAL A 18 -21.11 18.30 -9.44
C VAL A 18 -22.21 17.35 -8.95
N SER A 19 -22.83 16.60 -9.85
CA SER A 19 -23.93 15.72 -9.46
C SER A 19 -23.41 14.86 -8.29
N ASP A 20 -24.04 14.93 -7.11
CA ASP A 20 -23.70 14.16 -5.90
C ASP A 20 -23.50 12.67 -6.19
N ALA A 21 -24.11 12.15 -7.23
CA ALA A 21 -24.01 10.78 -7.71
C ALA A 21 -22.57 10.35 -8.07
N SER A 22 -21.68 11.27 -8.53
CA SER A 22 -20.29 10.90 -8.89
C SER A 22 -19.42 10.66 -7.66
N MET A 23 -19.77 11.25 -6.51
CA MET A 23 -19.06 11.10 -5.24
C MET A 23 -19.71 10.06 -4.30
N ALA A 24 -20.97 9.67 -4.54
CA ALA A 24 -21.70 8.72 -3.71
C ALA A 24 -20.95 7.38 -3.61
N PRO A 25 -20.92 6.74 -2.42
CA PRO A 25 -20.35 5.41 -2.27
C PRO A 25 -21.05 4.38 -3.17
N GLU A 26 -20.30 3.39 -3.63
CA GLU A 26 -20.76 2.26 -4.44
C GLU A 26 -20.55 0.94 -3.72
N SER A 27 -21.44 -0.03 -3.91
CA SER A 27 -21.33 -1.35 -3.29
C SER A 27 -20.03 -2.06 -3.68
N PHE A 28 -19.42 -2.73 -2.70
CA PHE A 28 -18.28 -3.61 -2.90
C PHE A 28 -18.77 -5.00 -3.34
N THR A 29 -19.02 -5.15 -4.66
CA THR A 29 -19.64 -6.34 -5.25
C THR A 29 -18.69 -7.51 -5.40
N LEU A 30 -19.21 -8.75 -5.50
CA LEU A 30 -18.41 -9.93 -5.84
C LEU A 30 -17.64 -9.78 -7.17
N LEU A 31 -18.25 -9.09 -8.15
CA LEU A 31 -17.57 -8.80 -9.42
C LEU A 31 -16.35 -7.92 -9.16
N TRP A 32 -16.45 -6.93 -8.28
CA TRP A 32 -15.34 -6.08 -7.91
C TRP A 32 -14.25 -6.85 -7.15
N GLN A 33 -14.62 -7.73 -6.22
CA GLN A 33 -13.67 -8.59 -5.51
C GLN A 33 -12.89 -9.49 -6.49
N ARG A 34 -13.58 -10.07 -7.47
CA ARG A 34 -12.94 -10.85 -8.56
C ARG A 34 -11.99 -10.00 -9.40
N SER A 35 -12.34 -8.73 -9.65
CA SER A 35 -11.49 -7.79 -10.37
C SER A 35 -10.19 -7.47 -9.60
N ILE A 36 -10.26 -7.33 -8.27
CA ILE A 36 -9.07 -7.15 -7.42
C ILE A 36 -8.16 -8.38 -7.50
N LEU A 37 -8.71 -9.58 -7.37
CA LEU A 37 -7.95 -10.84 -7.51
C LEU A 37 -7.31 -10.97 -8.90
N GLN A 38 -8.03 -10.59 -9.96
CA GLN A 38 -7.47 -10.61 -11.31
C GLN A 38 -6.33 -9.59 -11.47
N SER A 39 -6.44 -8.42 -10.83
CA SER A 39 -5.37 -7.42 -10.81
C SER A 39 -4.15 -7.93 -10.05
N LEU A 40 -4.34 -8.58 -8.89
CA LEU A 40 -3.25 -9.24 -8.16
C LEU A 40 -2.55 -10.29 -9.02
N ARG A 41 -3.32 -11.19 -9.66
CA ARG A 41 -2.77 -12.22 -10.57
C ARG A 41 -1.94 -11.62 -11.71
N THR A 42 -2.41 -10.52 -12.28
CA THR A 42 -1.68 -9.80 -13.34
C THR A 42 -0.39 -9.20 -12.80
N SER A 43 -0.43 -8.61 -11.60
CA SER A 43 0.75 -8.05 -10.92
C SER A 43 1.78 -9.13 -10.60
N ILE A 44 1.36 -10.28 -10.06
CA ILE A 44 2.23 -11.44 -9.79
C ILE A 44 2.96 -11.86 -11.07
N ARG A 45 2.22 -12.13 -12.15
CA ARG A 45 2.82 -12.56 -13.42
C ARG A 45 3.80 -11.52 -14.00
N SER A 46 3.48 -10.24 -13.85
CA SER A 46 4.37 -9.17 -14.31
C SER A 46 5.64 -9.13 -13.47
N THR A 47 5.51 -9.19 -12.14
CA THR A 47 6.66 -9.20 -11.22
C THR A 47 7.55 -10.43 -11.45
N GLN A 48 6.97 -11.63 -11.62
CA GLN A 48 7.74 -12.84 -11.97
C GLN A 48 8.56 -12.65 -13.26
N ARG A 49 7.97 -12.03 -14.29
CA ARG A 49 8.70 -11.77 -15.54
C ARG A 49 9.83 -10.76 -15.34
N ASP A 50 9.57 -9.70 -14.58
CA ASP A 50 10.54 -8.63 -14.39
C ASP A 50 11.71 -9.08 -13.50
N LEU A 51 11.47 -9.89 -12.44
CA LEU A 51 12.52 -10.55 -11.64
C LEU A 51 13.40 -11.45 -12.50
N ARG A 52 12.81 -12.31 -13.34
CA ARG A 52 13.57 -13.19 -14.24
C ARG A 52 14.37 -12.39 -15.28
N ARG A 53 13.85 -11.26 -15.75
CA ARG A 53 14.56 -10.37 -16.69
C ARG A 53 15.75 -9.69 -15.99
N ALA A 54 15.56 -9.11 -14.82
CA ALA A 54 16.60 -8.44 -14.07
C ALA A 54 17.77 -9.37 -13.75
N ARG A 55 17.48 -10.61 -13.32
CA ARG A 55 18.48 -11.65 -13.11
C ARG A 55 19.27 -11.96 -14.37
N ARG A 56 18.60 -12.25 -15.50
CA ARG A 56 19.26 -12.59 -16.77
C ARG A 56 20.10 -11.44 -17.32
N GLY A 57 19.69 -10.20 -17.00
CA GLY A 57 20.38 -8.99 -17.41
C GLY A 57 21.57 -8.63 -16.53
N GLY A 58 21.86 -9.38 -15.45
CA GLY A 58 22.94 -9.09 -14.51
C GLY A 58 22.75 -7.77 -13.75
N GLN A 59 21.50 -7.32 -13.55
CA GLN A 59 21.19 -6.08 -12.85
C GLN A 59 21.23 -6.22 -11.33
N LEU A 60 21.24 -7.44 -10.81
CA LEU A 60 21.19 -7.77 -9.39
C LEU A 60 22.51 -8.46 -8.99
N ASP A 61 22.97 -8.18 -7.78
CA ASP A 61 24.05 -8.96 -7.18
C ASP A 61 23.60 -10.42 -6.92
N GLU A 62 24.54 -11.27 -6.53
CA GLU A 62 24.28 -12.71 -6.37
C GLU A 62 23.20 -12.99 -5.29
N GLN A 63 23.31 -12.34 -4.13
CA GLN A 63 22.38 -12.52 -3.02
C GLN A 63 20.95 -12.06 -3.37
N THR A 64 20.84 -10.91 -4.02
CA THR A 64 19.56 -10.36 -4.50
C THR A 64 18.99 -11.22 -5.61
N SER A 65 19.82 -11.80 -6.49
CA SER A 65 19.38 -12.73 -7.54
C SER A 65 18.81 -14.02 -6.97
N GLU A 66 19.43 -14.61 -5.95
CA GLU A 66 18.93 -15.80 -5.26
C GLU A 66 17.60 -15.50 -4.56
N HIS A 67 17.48 -14.34 -3.91
CA HIS A 67 16.23 -13.88 -3.29
C HIS A 67 15.13 -13.73 -4.34
N ALA A 68 15.43 -13.09 -5.46
CA ALA A 68 14.50 -12.91 -6.57
C ALA A 68 13.97 -14.25 -7.13
N ASP A 69 14.83 -15.26 -7.24
CA ASP A 69 14.43 -16.59 -7.71
C ASP A 69 13.51 -17.31 -6.72
N ARG A 70 13.88 -17.30 -5.43
CA ARG A 70 13.04 -17.90 -4.38
C ARG A 70 11.66 -17.23 -4.35
N LEU A 71 11.64 -15.90 -4.33
CA LEU A 71 10.39 -15.14 -4.32
C LEU A 71 9.54 -15.42 -5.58
N ALA A 72 10.16 -15.37 -6.76
CA ALA A 72 9.44 -15.64 -8.03
C ALA A 72 8.78 -17.01 -8.06
N GLY A 73 9.36 -18.03 -7.41
CA GLY A 73 8.81 -19.37 -7.25
C GLY A 73 7.60 -19.44 -6.32
N ARG A 74 7.52 -18.52 -5.37
CA ARG A 74 6.49 -18.52 -4.31
C ARG A 74 5.35 -17.53 -4.53
N LEU A 75 5.46 -16.60 -5.48
CA LEU A 75 4.47 -15.54 -5.69
C LEU A 75 3.04 -16.05 -5.94
N ASP A 76 2.89 -17.26 -6.47
CA ASP A 76 1.56 -17.84 -6.70
C ASP A 76 0.85 -18.20 -5.37
N GLU A 77 1.58 -18.41 -4.26
CA GLU A 77 1.02 -18.64 -2.93
C GLU A 77 0.18 -17.44 -2.44
N LEU A 78 0.47 -16.21 -2.91
CA LEU A 78 -0.36 -15.03 -2.63
C LEU A 78 -1.80 -15.21 -3.17
N MET A 79 -1.98 -15.89 -4.28
CA MET A 79 -3.33 -16.14 -4.82
C MET A 79 -4.13 -17.06 -3.92
N GLU A 80 -3.49 -18.08 -3.36
CA GLU A 80 -4.10 -19.02 -2.41
C GLU A 80 -4.47 -18.32 -1.12
N HIS A 81 -3.58 -17.48 -0.61
CA HIS A 81 -3.81 -16.69 0.61
C HIS A 81 -5.04 -15.78 0.50
N PHE A 82 -5.27 -15.16 -0.67
CA PHE A 82 -6.40 -14.25 -0.89
C PHE A 82 -7.63 -14.89 -1.55
N GLU A 83 -7.65 -16.22 -1.74
CA GLU A 83 -8.75 -16.93 -2.41
C GLU A 83 -10.11 -16.73 -1.73
N ARG A 84 -10.12 -16.49 -0.40
CA ARG A 84 -11.34 -16.19 0.35
C ARG A 84 -12.12 -14.99 -0.20
N LEU A 85 -11.44 -14.00 -0.79
CA LEU A 85 -12.10 -12.86 -1.45
C LEU A 85 -13.03 -13.27 -2.61
N ARG A 86 -12.85 -14.46 -3.18
CA ARG A 86 -13.71 -14.98 -4.25
C ARG A 86 -14.96 -15.66 -3.73
N GLN A 87 -14.89 -16.20 -2.52
CA GLN A 87 -15.90 -17.12 -1.97
C GLN A 87 -17.05 -16.39 -1.28
N GLN A 88 -16.78 -15.27 -0.62
CA GLN A 88 -17.75 -14.55 0.20
C GLN A 88 -17.80 -13.07 -0.20
N LYS A 89 -19.04 -12.55 -0.34
CA LYS A 89 -19.26 -11.11 -0.53
C LYS A 89 -18.91 -10.38 0.76
N LEU A 90 -18.01 -9.40 0.68
CA LEU A 90 -17.70 -8.52 1.79
C LEU A 90 -18.73 -7.40 1.90
N ASP A 91 -19.12 -7.10 3.14
CA ASP A 91 -19.98 -5.97 3.46
C ASP A 91 -19.13 -4.69 3.56
N ALA A 92 -18.99 -4.01 2.43
CA ALA A 92 -18.18 -2.80 2.30
C ALA A 92 -18.66 -1.96 1.12
N GLN A 93 -18.13 -0.75 1.01
CA GLN A 93 -18.37 0.15 -0.11
C GLN A 93 -17.07 0.64 -0.73
N ARG A 94 -17.19 1.20 -1.93
CA ARG A 94 -16.11 1.85 -2.69
C ARG A 94 -16.39 3.34 -2.75
N ILE A 95 -15.36 4.13 -2.54
CA ILE A 95 -15.43 5.59 -2.58
C ILE A 95 -14.31 6.15 -3.46
N ARG A 96 -14.33 7.44 -3.71
CA ARG A 96 -13.15 8.14 -4.23
C ARG A 96 -12.09 8.10 -3.15
N VAL A 97 -10.92 7.62 -3.50
CA VAL A 97 -9.74 7.52 -2.65
C VAL A 97 -8.66 8.47 -3.14
N HIS A 98 -7.65 8.71 -2.33
CA HIS A 98 -6.46 9.45 -2.74
C HIS A 98 -5.77 8.73 -3.92
N GLY A 99 -5.60 7.41 -3.81
CA GLY A 99 -5.13 6.55 -4.88
C GLY A 99 -3.61 6.44 -5.00
N ASP A 100 -2.85 7.29 -4.31
CA ASP A 100 -1.40 7.21 -4.14
C ASP A 100 -0.97 7.80 -2.80
N LEU A 101 -1.67 7.41 -1.73
CA LEU A 101 -1.38 7.93 -0.39
C LEU A 101 -0.11 7.30 0.20
N HIS A 102 0.82 8.14 0.56
CA HIS A 102 2.06 7.80 1.26
C HIS A 102 2.50 8.97 2.15
N LEU A 103 3.49 8.76 3.04
CA LEU A 103 3.93 9.78 3.99
C LEU A 103 4.39 11.09 3.32
N GLY A 104 4.90 11.04 2.09
CA GLY A 104 5.26 12.23 1.33
C GLY A 104 4.08 13.10 0.88
N GLN A 105 2.84 12.59 0.98
CA GLN A 105 1.61 13.33 0.68
C GLN A 105 0.93 13.88 1.94
N ILE A 106 1.64 13.82 3.08
CA ILE A 106 1.15 14.30 4.39
C ILE A 106 2.06 15.42 4.85
N LEU A 107 1.51 16.62 4.99
CA LEU A 107 2.21 17.78 5.50
C LEU A 107 1.84 18.04 6.97
N TRP A 108 2.86 18.21 7.81
CA TRP A 108 2.68 18.67 9.17
C TRP A 108 2.69 20.19 9.23
N THR A 109 1.62 20.79 9.75
CA THR A 109 1.46 22.26 9.85
C THR A 109 1.97 22.84 11.19
N GLY A 110 2.48 21.99 12.08
CA GLY A 110 2.89 22.35 13.44
C GLY A 110 1.85 21.96 14.51
N HIS A 111 0.60 21.81 14.15
CA HIS A 111 -0.50 21.42 15.05
C HIS A 111 -1.54 20.50 14.41
N ASP A 112 -1.48 20.33 13.08
CA ASP A 112 -2.40 19.49 12.31
C ASP A 112 -1.70 18.87 11.12
N ILE A 113 -2.36 17.95 10.41
CA ILE A 113 -1.89 17.33 9.18
C ILE A 113 -2.77 17.71 7.99
N VAL A 114 -2.15 17.87 6.84
CA VAL A 114 -2.84 18.15 5.57
C VAL A 114 -2.43 17.12 4.54
N PHE A 115 -3.42 16.49 3.91
CA PHE A 115 -3.21 15.60 2.78
C PHE A 115 -3.20 16.43 1.49
N ILE A 116 -2.23 16.15 0.62
CA ILE A 116 -2.04 16.84 -0.66
C ILE A 116 -2.03 15.84 -1.81
N ASP A 117 -2.10 16.33 -3.05
CA ASP A 117 -1.89 15.56 -4.28
C ASP A 117 -2.91 14.43 -4.52
N PHE A 118 -4.19 14.80 -4.52
CA PHE A 118 -5.32 13.88 -4.76
C PHE A 118 -5.47 13.45 -6.22
N GLU A 119 -4.43 13.55 -7.04
CA GLU A 119 -4.46 13.16 -8.45
C GLU A 119 -4.46 11.63 -8.66
N GLY A 120 -4.06 10.86 -7.66
CA GLY A 120 -3.85 9.41 -7.74
C GLY A 120 -2.52 9.05 -8.41
N GLU A 121 -2.26 7.76 -8.60
CA GLU A 121 -0.99 7.22 -9.12
C GLU A 121 -0.60 7.88 -10.47
N PRO A 122 0.51 8.64 -10.56
CA PRO A 122 0.89 9.37 -11.77
C PRO A 122 1.08 8.49 -13.00
N GLY A 123 1.56 7.25 -12.81
CA GLY A 123 1.75 6.27 -13.89
C GLY A 123 0.46 5.64 -14.41
N ALA A 124 -0.69 5.83 -13.73
CA ALA A 124 -1.96 5.25 -14.13
C ALA A 124 -2.72 6.18 -15.09
N PRO A 125 -3.42 5.61 -16.11
CA PRO A 125 -4.32 6.38 -16.96
C PRO A 125 -5.40 7.12 -16.16
N MET A 126 -5.81 8.31 -16.59
CA MET A 126 -6.81 9.15 -15.91
C MET A 126 -8.11 8.39 -15.58
N ALA A 127 -8.57 7.51 -16.47
CA ALA A 127 -9.76 6.70 -16.24
C ALA A 127 -9.58 5.76 -15.03
N GLN A 128 -8.39 5.21 -14.81
CA GLN A 128 -8.09 4.34 -13.67
C GLN A 128 -7.95 5.12 -12.36
N ARG A 129 -7.43 6.35 -12.40
CA ARG A 129 -7.32 7.22 -11.22
C ARG A 129 -8.69 7.62 -10.67
N ARG A 130 -9.74 7.62 -11.52
CA ARG A 130 -11.12 7.97 -11.13
C ARG A 130 -11.95 6.79 -10.61
N ILE A 131 -11.43 5.58 -10.68
CA ILE A 131 -12.14 4.39 -10.21
C ILE A 131 -12.25 4.43 -8.67
N LYS A 132 -13.48 4.30 -8.16
CA LYS A 132 -13.73 4.16 -6.72
C LYS A 132 -13.17 2.83 -6.21
N ARG A 133 -12.54 2.88 -5.04
CA ARG A 133 -11.90 1.73 -4.39
C ARG A 133 -12.33 1.64 -2.93
N SER A 134 -12.01 0.55 -2.26
CA SER A 134 -12.09 0.53 -0.79
C SER A 134 -11.14 1.58 -0.22
N PRO A 135 -11.52 2.33 0.82
CA PRO A 135 -10.61 3.25 1.51
C PRO A 135 -9.38 2.54 2.11
N LEU A 136 -9.47 1.23 2.34
CA LEU A 136 -8.35 0.41 2.80
C LEU A 136 -7.19 0.33 1.80
N ALA A 137 -7.40 0.75 0.54
CA ALA A 137 -6.32 0.87 -0.45
C ALA A 137 -5.33 1.98 -0.06
N ASP A 138 -5.81 3.13 0.42
CA ASP A 138 -4.95 4.22 0.89
C ASP A 138 -4.27 3.87 2.23
N VAL A 139 -4.98 3.18 3.12
CA VAL A 139 -4.40 2.64 4.36
C VAL A 139 -3.22 1.71 4.05
N ALA A 140 -3.39 0.78 3.12
CA ALA A 140 -2.32 -0.11 2.68
C ALA A 140 -1.11 0.66 2.08
N GLY A 141 -1.37 1.74 1.34
CA GLY A 141 -0.32 2.65 0.85
C GLY A 141 0.49 3.27 1.98
N LEU A 142 -0.17 3.76 3.04
CA LEU A 142 0.50 4.30 4.22
C LEU A 142 1.32 3.23 4.97
N LEU A 143 0.79 2.01 5.14
CA LEU A 143 1.53 0.92 5.77
C LEU A 143 2.84 0.63 5.01
N ARG A 144 2.78 0.58 3.69
CA ARG A 144 3.97 0.42 2.84
C ARG A 144 4.93 1.59 3.00
N SER A 145 4.40 2.80 3.09
CA SER A 145 5.19 4.02 3.25
C SER A 145 5.96 4.06 4.58
N PHE A 146 5.41 3.54 5.68
CA PHE A 146 6.15 3.39 6.93
C PHE A 146 7.33 2.42 6.80
N ASP A 147 7.16 1.29 6.11
CA ASP A 147 8.27 0.35 5.87
C ASP A 147 9.39 1.03 5.07
N TYR A 148 9.04 1.76 3.99
CA TYR A 148 10.02 2.52 3.22
C TYR A 148 10.71 3.60 4.05
N ALA A 149 9.98 4.37 4.85
CA ALA A 149 10.56 5.42 5.69
C ALA A 149 11.59 4.85 6.67
N GLY A 150 11.28 3.73 7.31
CA GLY A 150 12.21 3.04 8.20
C GLY A 150 13.48 2.56 7.47
N ARG A 151 13.33 1.99 6.26
CA ARG A 151 14.46 1.53 5.45
C ARG A 151 15.33 2.67 4.96
N VAL A 152 14.74 3.75 4.45
CA VAL A 152 15.47 4.96 4.03
C VAL A 152 16.21 5.58 5.20
N ALA A 153 15.62 5.63 6.39
CA ALA A 153 16.26 6.19 7.57
C ALA A 153 17.53 5.40 7.94
N VAL A 154 17.46 4.07 7.96
CA VAL A 154 18.61 3.19 8.22
C VAL A 154 19.67 3.34 7.12
N HIS A 155 19.26 3.26 5.86
CA HIS A 155 20.18 3.42 4.72
C HIS A 155 20.95 4.74 4.78
N THR A 156 20.23 5.85 5.01
CA THR A 156 20.84 7.18 5.14
C THR A 156 21.77 7.30 6.36
N ALA A 157 21.43 6.64 7.48
CA ALA A 157 22.28 6.65 8.67
C ALA A 157 23.61 5.93 8.41
N VAL A 158 23.57 4.82 7.69
CA VAL A 158 24.74 4.03 7.28
C VAL A 158 25.61 4.84 6.29
N GLU A 159 25.02 5.39 5.24
CA GLU A 159 25.76 6.19 4.25
C GLU A 159 26.49 7.39 4.87
N ARG A 160 25.87 8.00 5.90
CA ARG A 160 26.48 9.13 6.63
C ARG A 160 27.46 8.72 7.72
N GLY A 161 27.77 7.42 7.85
CA GLY A 161 28.69 6.91 8.88
C GLY A 161 28.25 7.18 10.31
N ARG A 162 26.94 7.38 10.55
CA ARG A 162 26.40 7.72 11.87
C ARG A 162 26.20 6.51 12.77
N VAL A 163 26.32 5.30 12.21
CA VAL A 163 26.04 4.04 12.92
C VAL A 163 27.05 2.99 12.49
N HIS A 164 27.54 2.24 13.47
CA HIS A 164 28.52 1.17 13.28
C HIS A 164 27.95 -0.23 13.51
N ASP A 165 26.74 -0.33 14.12
CA ASP A 165 26.05 -1.59 14.37
C ASP A 165 24.76 -1.65 13.53
N LEU A 166 24.76 -2.53 12.53
CA LEU A 166 23.64 -2.71 11.61
C LEU A 166 22.55 -3.63 12.17
N ASP A 167 22.89 -4.54 13.07
CA ASP A 167 21.94 -5.51 13.62
C ASP A 167 20.96 -4.82 14.57
N ASP A 168 21.44 -3.92 15.44
CA ASP A 168 20.61 -3.10 16.30
C ASP A 168 19.67 -2.19 15.52
N LEU A 169 20.14 -1.62 14.41
CA LEU A 169 19.30 -0.79 13.54
C LEU A 169 18.23 -1.58 12.80
N GLY A 170 18.52 -2.80 12.37
CA GLY A 170 17.54 -3.68 11.75
C GLY A 170 16.38 -3.96 12.70
N ALA A 171 16.68 -4.38 13.93
CA ALA A 171 15.69 -4.65 14.96
C ALA A 171 14.90 -3.39 15.36
N TRP A 172 15.58 -2.22 15.48
CA TRP A 172 14.92 -0.94 15.74
C TRP A 172 13.95 -0.57 14.62
N ARG A 173 14.38 -0.65 13.36
CA ARG A 173 13.56 -0.37 12.18
C ARG A 173 12.29 -1.22 12.16
N GLU A 174 12.43 -2.53 12.38
CA GLU A 174 11.29 -3.45 12.39
C GLU A 174 10.29 -3.12 13.48
N ARG A 175 10.79 -2.82 14.70
CA ARG A 175 9.94 -2.41 15.81
C ARG A 175 9.23 -1.09 15.52
N TRP A 176 9.96 -0.09 15.04
CA TRP A 176 9.41 1.21 14.69
C TRP A 176 8.34 1.08 13.59
N THR A 177 8.63 0.34 12.53
CA THR A 177 7.68 0.11 11.43
C THR A 177 6.41 -0.56 11.95
N ARG A 178 6.55 -1.65 12.71
CA ARG A 178 5.41 -2.39 13.27
C ARG A 178 4.56 -1.52 14.18
N GLN A 179 5.17 -0.82 15.13
CA GLN A 179 4.44 0.04 16.06
C GLN A 179 3.62 1.14 15.35
N ASN A 180 4.19 1.76 14.31
CA ASN A 180 3.46 2.78 13.55
C ASN A 180 2.34 2.17 12.68
N GLN A 181 2.58 1.00 12.08
CA GLN A 181 1.57 0.29 11.31
C GLN A 181 0.40 -0.17 12.20
N ASP A 182 0.69 -0.76 13.35
CA ASP A 182 -0.32 -1.20 14.32
C ASP A 182 -1.14 -0.01 14.83
N ALA A 183 -0.48 1.08 15.26
CA ALA A 183 -1.15 2.29 15.72
C ALA A 183 -2.06 2.90 14.65
N LEU A 184 -1.62 2.92 13.38
CA LEU A 184 -2.45 3.37 12.26
C LEU A 184 -3.68 2.49 12.08
N LEU A 185 -3.50 1.16 12.06
CA LEU A 185 -4.59 0.22 11.84
C LEU A 185 -5.60 0.25 12.98
N ASP A 186 -5.14 0.21 14.22
CA ASP A 186 -5.99 0.21 15.40
C ASP A 186 -6.82 1.50 15.44
N SER A 187 -6.19 2.66 15.30
CA SER A 187 -6.87 3.95 15.29
C SER A 187 -7.84 4.07 14.11
N TYR A 188 -7.44 3.62 12.91
CA TYR A 188 -8.30 3.69 11.74
C TYR A 188 -9.53 2.79 11.88
N PHE A 189 -9.35 1.56 12.36
CA PHE A 189 -10.46 0.62 12.53
C PHE A 189 -11.42 1.07 13.64
N GLU A 190 -10.90 1.63 14.73
CA GLU A 190 -11.70 2.22 15.79
C GLU A 190 -12.58 3.37 15.26
N HIS A 191 -11.99 4.31 14.50
CA HIS A 191 -12.74 5.44 13.94
C HIS A 191 -13.73 5.04 12.84
N MET A 192 -13.48 3.92 12.16
CA MET A 192 -14.36 3.40 11.11
C MET A 192 -15.39 2.40 11.64
N ASP A 193 -15.40 2.13 12.93
CA ASP A 193 -16.36 1.17 13.52
C ASP A 193 -17.80 1.66 13.32
N GLY A 194 -18.68 0.73 12.97
CA GLY A 194 -20.07 1.06 12.59
C GLY A 194 -20.21 1.74 11.22
N SER A 195 -19.12 2.03 10.51
CA SER A 195 -19.15 2.52 9.13
C SER A 195 -19.44 1.36 8.16
N ASN A 196 -20.25 1.61 7.15
CA ASN A 196 -20.48 0.65 6.05
C ASN A 196 -19.43 0.76 4.92
N LEU A 197 -18.38 1.58 5.09
CA LEU A 197 -17.35 1.77 4.08
C LEU A 197 -16.31 0.66 4.10
N ILE A 198 -16.06 0.05 5.26
CA ILE A 198 -15.15 -1.09 5.43
C ILE A 198 -15.93 -2.30 5.97
N PRO A 199 -15.41 -3.53 5.82
CA PRO A 199 -16.07 -4.69 6.38
C PRO A 199 -16.28 -4.59 7.90
N SER A 200 -17.36 -5.15 8.41
CA SER A 200 -17.64 -5.22 9.87
C SER A 200 -16.67 -6.15 10.58
N GLU A 201 -16.29 -7.27 9.95
CA GLU A 201 -15.41 -8.29 10.51
C GLU A 201 -13.94 -7.90 10.40
N ASP A 202 -13.19 -7.98 11.50
CA ASP A 202 -11.76 -7.65 11.54
C ASP A 202 -10.93 -8.50 10.58
N GLN A 203 -11.26 -9.79 10.45
CA GLN A 203 -10.57 -10.68 9.51
C GLN A 203 -10.72 -10.21 8.05
N ASP A 204 -11.88 -9.71 7.67
CA ASP A 204 -12.15 -9.22 6.33
C ASP A 204 -11.51 -7.84 6.09
N ARG A 205 -11.43 -6.99 7.13
CA ARG A 205 -10.65 -5.73 7.10
C ARG A 205 -9.18 -6.02 6.81
N ARG A 206 -8.57 -6.92 7.59
CA ARG A 206 -7.15 -7.32 7.42
C ARG A 206 -6.90 -8.00 6.08
N LEU A 207 -7.83 -8.83 5.61
CA LEU A 207 -7.74 -9.45 4.29
C LEU A 207 -7.68 -8.41 3.17
N LEU A 208 -8.54 -7.37 3.22
CA LEU A 208 -8.52 -6.29 2.24
C LEU A 208 -7.27 -5.41 2.33
N VAL A 209 -6.83 -5.07 3.52
CA VAL A 209 -5.55 -4.37 3.71
C VAL A 209 -4.41 -5.19 3.12
N GLY A 210 -4.37 -6.49 3.43
CA GLY A 210 -3.33 -7.41 2.96
C GLY A 210 -3.23 -7.48 1.43
N ILE A 211 -4.36 -7.64 0.73
CA ILE A 211 -4.32 -7.72 -0.75
C ILE A 211 -3.90 -6.40 -1.41
N TYR A 212 -4.28 -5.25 -0.84
CA TYR A 212 -3.83 -3.96 -1.34
C TYR A 212 -2.34 -3.73 -1.04
N ALA A 213 -1.87 -4.09 0.15
CA ALA A 213 -0.46 -4.02 0.52
C ALA A 213 0.41 -4.93 -0.37
N ALA A 214 -0.03 -6.18 -0.62
CA ALA A 214 0.64 -7.10 -1.53
C ALA A 214 0.69 -6.55 -2.96
N THR A 215 -0.42 -5.99 -3.45
CA THR A 215 -0.46 -5.39 -4.80
C THR A 215 0.49 -4.20 -4.92
N LYS A 216 0.57 -3.34 -3.88
CA LYS A 216 1.51 -2.20 -3.85
C LYS A 216 2.96 -2.69 -3.75
N ALA A 217 3.27 -3.69 -2.93
CA ALA A 217 4.60 -4.26 -2.81
C ALA A 217 5.08 -4.89 -4.14
N LEU A 218 4.21 -5.60 -4.86
CA LEU A 218 4.51 -6.11 -6.21
C LEU A 218 4.80 -5.00 -7.22
N TYR A 219 4.06 -3.89 -7.13
CA TYR A 219 4.35 -2.71 -7.94
C TYR A 219 5.71 -2.10 -7.57
N GLU A 220 6.00 -1.96 -6.28
CA GLU A 220 7.28 -1.44 -5.76
C GLU A 220 8.48 -2.29 -6.23
N VAL A 221 8.38 -3.64 -6.20
CA VAL A 221 9.44 -4.51 -6.77
C VAL A 221 9.75 -4.12 -8.22
N ARG A 222 8.72 -3.97 -9.03
CA ARG A 222 8.87 -3.64 -10.46
C ARG A 222 9.44 -2.24 -10.67
N TYR A 223 8.99 -1.29 -9.84
CA TYR A 223 9.50 0.08 -9.84
C TYR A 223 10.98 0.13 -9.48
N GLU A 224 11.39 -0.57 -8.41
CA GLU A 224 12.79 -0.57 -7.98
C GLU A 224 13.68 -1.28 -9.00
N LEU A 225 13.27 -2.42 -9.54
CA LEU A 225 14.01 -3.10 -10.60
C LEU A 225 14.27 -2.21 -11.83
N ALA A 226 13.37 -1.27 -12.11
CA ALA A 226 13.50 -0.35 -13.24
C ALA A 226 14.32 0.90 -12.93
N ASN A 227 14.35 1.36 -11.66
CA ASN A 227 14.89 2.67 -11.29
C ASN A 227 16.07 2.58 -10.31
N ARG A 228 16.05 1.64 -9.35
CA ARG A 228 17.04 1.46 -8.27
C ARG A 228 17.14 -0.02 -7.91
N PRO A 229 17.74 -0.88 -8.76
CA PRO A 229 17.75 -2.33 -8.55
C PRO A 229 18.30 -2.77 -7.19
N GLU A 230 19.21 -2.01 -6.60
CA GLU A 230 19.77 -2.22 -5.26
C GLU A 230 18.74 -2.11 -4.13
N TRP A 231 17.63 -1.43 -4.35
CA TRP A 231 16.52 -1.31 -3.38
C TRP A 231 15.43 -2.37 -3.58
N ALA A 232 15.51 -3.18 -4.63
CA ALA A 232 14.48 -4.18 -4.93
C ALA A 232 14.29 -5.22 -3.81
N THR A 233 15.34 -5.48 -3.01
CA THR A 233 15.26 -6.36 -1.83
C THR A 233 14.24 -5.88 -0.79
N TRP A 234 13.98 -4.58 -0.70
CA TRP A 234 13.06 -4.02 0.30
C TRP A 234 11.62 -4.48 0.09
N PRO A 235 11.00 -4.22 -1.07
CA PRO A 235 9.66 -4.73 -1.32
C PRO A 235 9.61 -6.25 -1.47
N MET A 236 10.68 -6.93 -1.94
CA MET A 236 10.74 -8.40 -1.97
C MET A 236 10.62 -8.99 -0.56
N THR A 237 11.39 -8.49 0.42
CA THR A 237 11.30 -8.91 1.83
C THR A 237 9.90 -8.67 2.41
N ALA A 238 9.25 -7.56 2.03
CA ALA A 238 7.89 -7.28 2.50
C ALA A 238 6.88 -8.28 1.94
N ILE A 239 7.05 -8.74 0.70
CA ILE A 239 6.21 -9.79 0.12
C ILE A 239 6.46 -11.13 0.81
N ASP A 240 7.73 -11.50 1.10
CA ASP A 240 8.04 -12.73 1.84
C ASP A 240 7.32 -12.78 3.19
N ALA A 241 7.24 -11.65 3.89
CA ALA A 241 6.52 -11.56 5.17
C ALA A 241 4.99 -11.73 5.04
N MET A 242 4.44 -11.63 3.83
CA MET A 242 3.02 -11.88 3.55
C MET A 242 2.73 -13.31 3.10
N LEU A 243 3.78 -14.07 2.77
CA LEU A 243 3.67 -15.46 2.36
C LEU A 243 3.58 -16.36 3.59
N PRO A 244 2.88 -17.51 3.52
CA PRO A 244 2.87 -18.47 4.61
C PRO A 244 4.29 -18.98 4.91
N GLU A 245 4.56 -19.30 6.19
CA GLU A 245 5.84 -19.89 6.56
C GLU A 245 6.05 -21.20 5.80
N SER A 246 7.22 -21.33 5.17
CA SER A 246 7.58 -22.52 4.43
C SER A 246 7.71 -23.69 5.43
N GLY A 247 6.67 -24.50 5.59
CA GLY A 247 6.69 -25.67 6.50
C GLY A 247 5.40 -25.98 7.27
N ALA A 248 4.34 -25.20 7.14
CA ALA A 248 3.05 -25.49 7.81
C ALA A 248 2.11 -26.39 6.97
N GLY A 249 2.68 -27.37 6.26
CA GLY A 249 1.95 -28.32 5.44
C GLY A 249 2.49 -29.74 5.63
N GLN A 250 2.16 -30.39 6.77
CA GLN A 250 2.11 -31.85 6.92
C GLN A 250 0.98 -32.20 7.85
#